data_1fb8d5dbfd0262f66ac0269b8b67624f
#
_entry.id   1fb8d5dbfd0262f66ac0269b8b67624f
#
_cell.length_a   1.000
_cell.length_b   1.000
_cell.length_c   1.000
_cell.angle_alpha   90.00
_cell.angle_beta   90.00
_cell.angle_gamma   90.00
#
_symmetry.space_group_name_H-M   'P 1'
#
loop_
_entity.id
_entity.type
_entity.pdbx_description
1 polymer ?
#
loop_
_entity_poly.entity_id
_entity_poly.type
_entity_poly.pdbx_seq_one_letter_code
_entity_poly.pdbx_strand_id
1 'polypeptide(L)'
;MLFGKRKRIVNRILIVEDEPLTAFDTENVIGSEGYKVVATLDRFADAIETLDREKVDLILCDVRLTGERTGVDLAHHARGRGIPVLFVTGAAPDNAEEMVIGVLMKPYNHRTLRSALTAIESYLAGEKVRPPKGLTLFPKATV
;
A
#
# COMPACT_ATOMS: atom_id res chain seq x y z
N MET A 1 9.87 -15.32 23.56
CA MET A 1 9.72 -15.31 23.19
C MET A 1 9.78 -15.46 22.79
N LEU A 2 9.83 -15.61 22.74
CA LEU A 2 9.70 -15.72 22.29
C LEU A 2 9.61 -15.96 21.53
N PHE A 3 9.54 -16.43 21.93
CA PHE A 3 9.16 -16.64 20.71
C PHE A 3 9.25 -15.63 19.74
N GLY A 4 9.78 -15.60 19.02
CA GLY A 4 10.35 -14.55 18.28
C GLY A 4 9.36 -13.82 17.42
N LYS A 5 9.25 -12.50 17.58
CA LYS A 5 8.55 -11.70 16.58
C LYS A 5 9.22 -11.97 15.25
N ARG A 6 8.42 -12.35 14.25
CA ARG A 6 8.90 -12.46 12.89
C ARG A 6 9.50 -11.12 12.45
N LYS A 7 10.64 -11.15 11.81
CA LYS A 7 11.21 -9.94 11.22
C LYS A 7 10.28 -9.43 10.13
N ARG A 8 9.95 -8.14 10.16
CA ARG A 8 9.06 -7.53 9.17
C ARG A 8 9.69 -7.56 7.78
N ILE A 9 8.87 -7.87 6.77
CA ILE A 9 9.23 -7.76 5.37
C ILE A 9 9.09 -6.32 4.93
N VAL A 10 8.00 -5.67 5.35
CA VAL A 10 7.75 -4.27 5.03
C VAL A 10 8.27 -3.40 6.17
N ASN A 11 9.16 -2.48 5.85
CA ASN A 11 9.68 -1.50 6.81
C ASN A 11 9.46 -0.07 6.32
N ARG A 12 9.50 0.15 5.02
CA ARG A 12 9.45 1.48 4.42
C ARG A 12 8.24 1.59 3.50
N ILE A 13 7.35 2.53 3.81
CA ILE A 13 6.09 2.70 3.10
C ILE A 13 6.02 4.08 2.48
N LEU A 14 5.63 4.12 1.20
CA LEU A 14 5.31 5.35 0.49
C LEU A 14 3.79 5.49 0.46
N ILE A 15 3.30 6.67 0.83
CA ILE A 15 1.87 6.99 0.79
C ILE A 15 1.63 7.96 -0.36
N VAL A 16 0.72 7.62 -1.26
CA VAL A 16 0.34 8.49 -2.37
C VAL A 16 -1.17 8.67 -2.32
N GLU A 17 -1.60 9.83 -1.85
CA GLU A 17 -2.98 10.13 -1.53
C GLU A 17 -3.25 11.61 -1.74
N ASP A 18 -4.27 11.98 -2.52
CA ASP A 18 -4.54 13.37 -2.83
C ASP A 18 -5.47 14.07 -1.83
N GLU A 19 -6.09 13.33 -0.91
CA GLU A 19 -6.95 13.90 0.11
C GLU A 19 -6.14 14.17 1.39
N PRO A 20 -5.92 15.46 1.75
CA PRO A 20 -4.99 15.78 2.84
C PRO A 20 -5.31 15.15 4.19
N LEU A 21 -6.60 15.12 4.58
CA LEU A 21 -6.97 14.54 5.87
C LEU A 21 -6.73 13.05 5.92
N THR A 22 -7.07 12.34 4.85
CA THR A 22 -6.83 10.91 4.75
C THR A 22 -5.34 10.61 4.76
N ALA A 23 -4.56 11.39 4.01
CA ALA A 23 -3.12 11.26 3.96
C ALA A 23 -2.49 11.43 5.35
N PHE A 24 -2.92 12.45 6.07
CA PHE A 24 -2.43 12.75 7.41
C PHE A 24 -2.74 11.60 8.40
N ASP A 25 -3.99 11.14 8.40
CA ASP A 25 -4.41 10.05 9.28
C ASP A 25 -3.66 8.76 8.98
N THR A 26 -3.51 8.42 7.71
CA THR A 26 -2.79 7.22 7.27
C THR A 26 -1.33 7.28 7.71
N GLU A 27 -0.68 8.42 7.49
CA GLU A 27 0.70 8.62 7.91
C GLU A 27 0.88 8.41 9.42
N ASN A 28 -0.05 8.96 10.22
CA ASN A 28 0.01 8.81 11.67
C ASN A 28 -0.16 7.36 12.12
N VAL A 29 -1.10 6.63 11.54
CA VAL A 29 -1.32 5.22 11.89
C VAL A 29 -0.09 4.39 11.53
N ILE A 30 0.41 4.55 10.32
CA ILE A 30 1.56 3.80 9.84
C ILE A 30 2.79 4.07 10.68
N GLY A 31 3.05 5.34 10.98
CA GLY A 31 4.17 5.72 11.84
C GLY A 31 4.05 5.14 13.25
N SER A 32 2.84 5.17 13.82
CA SER A 32 2.60 4.64 15.18
C SER A 32 2.77 3.13 15.26
N GLU A 33 2.62 2.42 14.13
CA GLU A 33 2.84 0.97 14.07
C GLU A 33 4.30 0.60 13.84
N GLY A 34 5.19 1.58 13.79
CA GLY A 34 6.61 1.35 13.70
C GLY A 34 7.18 1.28 12.28
N TYR A 35 6.37 1.56 11.28
CA TYR A 35 6.87 1.64 9.90
C TYR A 35 7.51 2.99 9.65
N LYS A 36 8.46 3.02 8.74
CA LYS A 36 9.04 4.28 8.26
C LYS A 36 8.18 4.79 7.11
N VAL A 37 7.57 5.96 7.27
CA VAL A 37 6.90 6.64 6.16
C VAL A 37 7.97 7.39 5.37
N VAL A 38 8.24 6.92 4.16
CA VAL A 38 9.28 7.51 3.31
C VAL A 38 8.88 8.91 2.86
N ALA A 39 7.63 9.04 2.42
CA ALA A 39 7.04 10.31 2.02
C ALA A 39 5.53 10.13 1.93
N THR A 40 4.81 11.25 1.98
CA THR A 40 3.37 11.29 1.75
C THR A 40 3.14 12.30 0.63
N LEU A 41 2.69 11.82 -0.51
CA LEU A 41 2.65 12.59 -1.76
C LEU A 41 1.27 12.54 -2.39
N ASP A 42 1.00 13.43 -3.32
CA ASP A 42 -0.29 13.50 -4.00
C ASP A 42 -0.19 13.43 -5.53
N ARG A 43 1.01 13.29 -6.07
CA ARG A 43 1.25 13.31 -7.52
C ARG A 43 2.12 12.16 -7.99
N PHE A 44 1.81 11.67 -9.18
CA PHE A 44 2.59 10.62 -9.83
C PHE A 44 4.07 11.01 -9.98
N ALA A 45 4.36 12.21 -10.48
CA ALA A 45 5.72 12.64 -10.75
C ALA A 45 6.60 12.63 -9.48
N ASP A 46 6.04 13.10 -8.36
CA ASP A 46 6.77 13.13 -7.10
C ASP A 46 7.02 11.73 -6.56
N ALA A 47 6.05 10.82 -6.78
CA ALA A 47 6.20 9.43 -6.39
C ALA A 47 7.32 8.75 -7.19
N ILE A 48 7.38 8.97 -8.49
CA ILE A 48 8.45 8.41 -9.34
C ILE A 48 9.81 8.91 -8.88
N GLU A 49 9.92 10.21 -8.61
CA GLU A 49 11.17 10.79 -8.13
C GLU A 49 11.61 10.15 -6.80
N THR A 50 10.66 9.94 -5.90
CA THR A 50 10.94 9.29 -4.63
C THR A 50 11.40 7.84 -4.83
N LEU A 51 10.75 7.08 -5.71
CA LEU A 51 11.15 5.70 -6.00
C LEU A 51 12.56 5.61 -6.60
N ASP A 52 12.99 6.65 -7.31
CA ASP A 52 14.34 6.70 -7.87
C ASP A 52 15.41 6.94 -6.81
N ARG A 53 15.07 7.54 -5.67
CA ARG A 53 16.02 7.92 -4.64
C ARG A 53 15.94 7.11 -3.36
N GLU A 54 14.78 6.54 -3.05
CA GLU A 54 14.52 5.91 -1.76
C GLU A 54 14.11 4.47 -1.93
N LYS A 55 14.53 3.62 -1.00
CA LYS A 55 14.04 2.26 -0.94
C LYS A 55 12.60 2.30 -0.41
N VAL A 56 11.70 1.61 -1.10
CA VAL A 56 10.29 1.50 -0.71
C VAL A 56 9.89 0.03 -0.74
N ASP A 57 9.29 -0.45 0.33
CA ASP A 57 8.87 -1.85 0.46
C ASP A 57 7.41 -2.05 0.09
N LEU A 58 6.59 -1.02 0.21
CA LEU A 58 5.16 -1.06 -0.08
C LEU A 58 4.67 0.34 -0.40
N ILE A 59 3.80 0.45 -1.39
CA ILE A 59 3.14 1.71 -1.72
C ILE A 59 1.66 1.58 -1.38
N LEU A 60 1.15 2.52 -0.57
CA LEU A 60 -0.29 2.69 -0.37
C LEU A 60 -0.72 3.80 -1.30
N CYS A 61 -1.55 3.48 -2.27
CA CYS A 61 -1.84 4.39 -3.37
C CYS A 61 -3.33 4.57 -3.62
N ASP A 62 -3.79 5.82 -3.62
CA ASP A 62 -5.11 6.14 -4.11
C ASP A 62 -5.11 6.00 -5.64
N VAL A 63 -6.24 5.61 -6.21
CA VAL A 63 -6.39 5.54 -7.65
C VAL A 63 -6.44 6.94 -8.26
N ARG A 64 -7.11 7.88 -7.58
CA ARG A 64 -7.16 9.27 -8.02
C ARG A 64 -6.01 10.06 -7.40
N LEU A 65 -5.24 10.71 -8.26
CA LEU A 65 -4.13 11.57 -7.83
C LEU A 65 -4.26 12.94 -8.46
N THR A 66 -3.61 13.93 -7.88
CA THR A 66 -3.54 15.28 -8.44
C THR A 66 -2.74 15.23 -9.75
N GLY A 67 -3.23 15.88 -10.79
CA GLY A 67 -2.59 15.90 -12.10
C GLY A 67 -3.21 14.91 -13.07
N GLU A 68 -2.57 14.71 -14.22
CA GLU A 68 -3.09 13.86 -15.28
C GLU A 68 -2.85 12.37 -15.06
N ARG A 69 -1.75 12.02 -14.41
CA ARG A 69 -1.41 10.63 -14.16
C ARG A 69 -2.09 10.14 -12.89
N THR A 70 -2.49 8.89 -12.90
CA THR A 70 -3.30 8.30 -11.84
C THR A 70 -2.53 7.29 -11.02
N GLY A 71 -3.18 6.74 -9.97
CA GLY A 71 -2.63 5.64 -9.20
C GLY A 71 -2.45 4.38 -10.05
N VAL A 72 -3.23 4.20 -11.11
CA VAL A 72 -3.05 3.09 -12.06
C VAL A 72 -1.71 3.22 -12.77
N ASP A 73 -1.37 4.44 -13.22
CA ASP A 73 -0.06 4.69 -13.83
C ASP A 73 1.07 4.36 -12.86
N LEU A 74 0.91 4.76 -11.61
CA LEU A 74 1.92 4.48 -10.57
C LEU A 74 2.04 2.98 -10.32
N ALA A 75 0.93 2.26 -10.26
CA ALA A 75 0.93 0.82 -10.05
C ALA A 75 1.71 0.10 -11.15
N HIS A 76 1.50 0.48 -12.40
CA HIS A 76 2.24 -0.10 -13.52
C HIS A 76 3.74 0.17 -13.39
N HIS A 77 4.11 1.38 -13.03
CA HIS A 77 5.51 1.74 -12.86
C HIS A 77 6.16 0.94 -11.72
N ALA A 78 5.49 0.87 -10.57
CA ALA A 78 5.98 0.14 -9.40
C ALA A 78 6.13 -1.36 -9.68
N ARG A 79 5.19 -1.93 -10.44
CA ARG A 79 5.26 -3.33 -10.84
C ARG A 79 6.53 -3.63 -11.61
N GLY A 80 6.91 -2.73 -12.50
CA GLY A 80 8.15 -2.87 -13.26
C GLY A 80 9.40 -2.85 -12.37
N ARG A 81 9.31 -2.31 -11.18
CA ARG A 81 10.39 -2.28 -10.19
C ARG A 81 10.27 -3.37 -9.13
N GLY A 82 9.23 -4.20 -9.20
CA GLY A 82 9.00 -5.25 -8.20
C GLY A 82 8.51 -4.73 -6.85
N ILE A 83 7.95 -3.53 -6.80
CA ILE A 83 7.45 -2.94 -5.55
C ILE A 83 5.95 -3.22 -5.44
N PRO A 84 5.49 -3.88 -4.36
CA PRO A 84 4.07 -4.14 -4.18
C PRO A 84 3.28 -2.86 -3.91
N VAL A 85 2.09 -2.80 -4.49
CA VAL A 85 1.17 -1.67 -4.33
C VAL A 85 -0.15 -2.17 -3.77
N LEU A 86 -0.67 -1.46 -2.78
CA LEU A 86 -2.03 -1.63 -2.29
C LEU A 86 -2.83 -0.40 -2.72
N PHE A 87 -3.91 -0.59 -3.48
CA PHE A 87 -4.82 0.52 -3.73
C PHE A 87 -5.65 0.81 -2.49
N VAL A 88 -5.84 2.08 -2.20
CA VAL A 88 -6.70 2.55 -1.11
C VAL A 88 -7.71 3.48 -1.77
N THR A 89 -8.94 3.00 -1.99
CA THR A 89 -9.87 3.71 -2.86
C THR A 89 -11.33 3.40 -2.51
N GLY A 90 -12.23 4.29 -2.89
CA GLY A 90 -13.67 4.04 -2.80
C GLY A 90 -14.20 3.23 -3.98
N ALA A 91 -13.41 3.10 -5.05
CA ALA A 91 -13.81 2.37 -6.24
C ALA A 91 -12.57 1.79 -6.92
N ALA A 92 -12.41 0.47 -6.84
CA ALA A 92 -11.29 -0.20 -7.47
C ALA A 92 -11.45 -0.19 -8.99
N PRO A 93 -10.36 0.02 -9.73
CA PRO A 93 -10.41 -0.07 -11.19
C PRO A 93 -10.63 -1.53 -11.63
N ASP A 94 -11.16 -1.71 -12.82
CA ASP A 94 -11.26 -3.02 -13.43
C ASP A 94 -9.86 -3.61 -13.58
N ASN A 95 -9.76 -4.92 -13.43
CA ASN A 95 -8.49 -5.64 -13.57
C ASN A 95 -7.43 -5.22 -12.54
N ALA A 96 -7.85 -4.72 -11.37
CA ALA A 96 -6.91 -4.35 -10.30
C ALA A 96 -5.99 -5.53 -9.94
N GLU A 97 -6.48 -6.76 -10.00
CA GLU A 97 -5.72 -7.97 -9.70
C GLU A 97 -4.50 -8.16 -10.62
N GLU A 98 -4.48 -7.51 -11.76
CA GLU A 98 -3.37 -7.60 -12.69
C GLU A 98 -2.25 -6.60 -12.36
N MET A 99 -2.52 -5.62 -11.50
CA MET A 99 -1.57 -4.52 -11.27
C MET A 99 -1.16 -4.31 -9.82
N VAL A 100 -1.97 -4.75 -8.85
CA VAL A 100 -1.68 -4.51 -7.43
C VAL A 100 -1.90 -5.78 -6.61
N ILE A 101 -1.40 -5.78 -5.37
CA ILE A 101 -1.54 -6.94 -4.49
C ILE A 101 -2.92 -7.02 -3.85
N GLY A 102 -3.62 -5.91 -3.78
CA GLY A 102 -4.93 -5.86 -3.17
C GLY A 102 -5.52 -4.47 -3.14
N VAL A 103 -6.69 -4.37 -2.52
CA VAL A 103 -7.44 -3.11 -2.41
C VAL A 103 -8.00 -2.99 -1.00
N LEU A 104 -7.74 -1.84 -0.37
CA LEU A 104 -8.39 -1.46 0.88
C LEU A 104 -9.47 -0.42 0.54
N MET A 105 -10.73 -0.77 0.84
CA MET A 105 -11.85 0.09 0.48
C MET A 105 -12.01 1.26 1.45
N LYS A 106 -12.22 2.45 0.91
CA LYS A 106 -12.59 3.64 1.68
C LYS A 106 -14.11 3.66 1.90
N PRO A 107 -14.61 4.16 3.02
CA PRO A 107 -13.83 4.63 4.17
C PRO A 107 -13.32 3.48 5.04
N TYR A 108 -12.19 3.66 5.68
CA TYR A 108 -11.66 2.71 6.64
C TYR A 108 -11.28 3.44 7.92
N ASN A 109 -11.18 2.70 9.03
CA ASN A 109 -10.75 3.29 10.29
C ASN A 109 -9.32 2.82 10.65
N HIS A 110 -8.78 3.36 11.73
CA HIS A 110 -7.42 3.04 12.16
C HIS A 110 -7.23 1.55 12.44
N ARG A 111 -8.23 0.91 13.04
CA ARG A 111 -8.18 -0.54 13.33
C ARG A 111 -8.10 -1.35 12.04
N THR A 112 -8.92 -1.00 11.06
CA THR A 112 -8.92 -1.69 9.77
C THR A 112 -7.58 -1.53 9.07
N LEU A 113 -7.01 -0.34 9.10
CA LEU A 113 -5.71 -0.10 8.48
C LEU A 113 -4.61 -0.92 9.16
N ARG A 114 -4.59 -0.96 10.51
CA ARG A 114 -3.62 -1.78 11.23
C ARG A 114 -3.76 -3.26 10.89
N SER A 115 -5.00 -3.75 10.86
CA SER A 115 -5.27 -5.15 10.50
C SER A 115 -4.85 -5.45 9.07
N ALA A 116 -5.06 -4.50 8.16
CA ALA A 116 -4.66 -4.64 6.77
C ALA A 116 -3.13 -4.77 6.66
N LEU A 117 -2.39 -3.94 7.37
CA LEU A 117 -0.92 -4.00 7.35
C LEU A 117 -0.40 -5.35 7.87
N THR A 118 -1.02 -5.87 8.94
CA THR A 118 -0.67 -7.19 9.46
C THR A 118 -0.96 -8.29 8.43
N ALA A 119 -2.12 -8.21 7.77
CA ALA A 119 -2.49 -9.17 6.75
C ALA A 119 -1.52 -9.11 5.55
N ILE A 120 -1.11 -7.91 5.15
CA ILE A 120 -0.18 -7.73 4.04
C ILE A 120 1.18 -8.35 4.37
N GLU A 121 1.68 -8.19 5.61
CA GLU A 121 2.92 -8.83 6.03
C GLU A 121 2.87 -10.35 5.82
N SER A 122 1.80 -10.98 6.30
CA SER A 122 1.62 -12.42 6.16
C SER A 122 1.49 -12.81 4.70
N TYR A 123 0.74 -12.04 3.92
CA TYR A 123 0.56 -12.26 2.50
C TYR A 123 1.89 -12.22 1.74
N LEU A 124 2.72 -11.23 2.03
CA LEU A 124 4.02 -11.09 1.37
C LEU A 124 5.01 -12.17 1.83
N ALA A 125 4.81 -12.72 3.03
CA ALA A 125 5.57 -13.86 3.53
C ALA A 125 5.15 -15.20 2.91
N GLY A 126 4.12 -15.20 2.06
CA GLY A 126 3.64 -16.42 1.41
C GLY A 126 2.71 -17.25 2.27
N GLU A 127 2.21 -16.70 3.37
CA GLU A 127 1.31 -17.41 4.27
C GLU A 127 -0.14 -17.26 3.84
N LYS A 128 -0.97 -18.19 4.30
CA LYS A 128 -2.41 -18.05 4.12
C LYS A 128 -2.92 -16.92 4.98
N VAL A 129 -3.75 -16.06 4.40
CA VAL A 129 -4.26 -14.88 5.07
C VAL A 129 -5.77 -14.83 4.96
N ARG A 130 -6.42 -14.46 6.07
CA ARG A 130 -7.84 -14.12 6.06
C ARG A 130 -7.91 -12.59 6.20
N PRO A 131 -8.13 -11.85 5.10
CA PRO A 131 -8.13 -10.39 5.16
C PRO A 131 -9.25 -9.86 6.06
N PRO A 132 -9.03 -8.75 6.75
CA PRO A 132 -10.11 -8.09 7.48
C PRO A 132 -11.14 -7.53 6.50
N LYS A 133 -12.34 -7.24 7.01
CA LYS A 133 -13.39 -6.65 6.20
C LYS A 133 -12.89 -5.34 5.57
N GLY A 134 -13.15 -5.17 4.30
CA GLY A 134 -12.71 -4.01 3.54
C GLY A 134 -11.39 -4.18 2.81
N LEU A 135 -10.63 -5.21 3.15
CA LEU A 135 -9.38 -5.53 2.44
C LEU A 135 -9.58 -6.75 1.55
N THR A 136 -9.24 -6.60 0.28
CA THR A 136 -9.16 -7.72 -0.65
C THR A 136 -7.69 -7.91 -1.00
N LEU A 137 -7.20 -9.14 -0.90
CA LEU A 137 -5.85 -9.51 -1.35
C LEU A 137 -6.01 -10.47 -2.51
N PHE A 138 -5.30 -10.21 -3.59
CA PHE A 138 -5.41 -11.01 -4.80
C PHE A 138 -4.45 -12.21 -4.74
N PRO A 139 -4.86 -13.37 -5.25
CA PRO A 139 -3.95 -14.51 -5.32
C PRO A 139 -2.71 -14.14 -6.12
N LYS A 140 -1.54 -14.60 -5.65
CA LYS A 140 -0.32 -14.39 -6.41
C LYS A 140 -0.41 -15.18 -7.71
N ALA A 141 0.08 -14.55 -8.78
CA ALA A 141 0.11 -15.22 -10.07
C ALA A 141 0.99 -16.48 -9.94
N THR A 142 0.43 -17.62 -10.34
CA THR A 142 1.20 -18.84 -10.47
C THR A 142 2.02 -18.75 -11.75
N VAL A 143 3.29 -18.90 -11.62
CA VAL A 143 4.17 -18.92 -12.78
C VAL A 143 4.24 -20.34 -13.30
#